data_ad458ff61e9b3ec0d2062340cfc8d596
#
_entry.id   ad458ff61e9b3ec0d2062340cfc8d596
#
_cell.length_a   1.000
_cell.length_b   1.000
_cell.length_c   1.000
_cell.angle_alpha   90.00
_cell.angle_beta   90.00
_cell.angle_gamma   90.00
#
_symmetry.space_group_name_H-M   'P 1'
#
loop_
_entity.id
_entity.type
_entity.pdbx_description
1 polymer ?
#
loop_
_entity_poly.entity_id
_entity_poly.type
_entity_poly.pdbx_seq_one_letter_code
_entity_poly.pdbx_strand_id
1 'polypeptide(L)'
;MTFKENKPIYLQIADRIMDEILQHVYEEEGRILSVREYAGVVEVNANTVVRTYDYLQNQGIIYNKRGLGYFVSPGAAQKIVALRKETFL
;
A
#
# COMPACT_ATOMS: atom_id res chain seq x y z
N MET A 1 1.07 3.78 -14.91
CA MET A 1 2.13 4.03 -13.92
C MET A 1 3.49 3.66 -14.51
N THR A 2 4.49 4.50 -14.33
CA THR A 2 5.84 4.24 -14.82
C THR A 2 6.69 3.63 -13.70
N PHE A 3 7.35 2.52 -13.96
CA PHE A 3 8.11 1.80 -12.96
C PHE A 3 9.62 2.04 -13.12
N LYS A 4 10.32 2.09 -11.99
CA LYS A 4 11.78 2.20 -11.95
C LYS A 4 12.37 0.80 -12.08
N GLU A 5 13.53 0.70 -12.74
CA GLU A 5 14.16 -0.61 -12.98
C GLU A 5 14.84 -1.21 -11.76
N ASN A 6 15.31 -0.37 -10.84
CA ASN A 6 16.14 -0.81 -9.71
C ASN A 6 15.36 -1.14 -8.44
N LYS A 7 14.03 -1.24 -8.54
CA LYS A 7 13.19 -1.54 -7.39
C LYS A 7 12.07 -2.47 -7.83
N PRO A 8 11.77 -3.52 -7.07
CA PRO A 8 10.66 -4.42 -7.42
C PRO A 8 9.35 -3.64 -7.58
N ILE A 9 8.56 -4.04 -8.57
CA ILE A 9 7.29 -3.36 -8.87
C ILE A 9 6.37 -3.34 -7.66
N TYR A 10 6.28 -4.45 -6.91
CA TYR A 10 5.36 -4.50 -5.76
C TYR A 10 5.72 -3.46 -4.69
N LEU A 11 7.01 -3.14 -4.54
CA LEU A 11 7.44 -2.10 -3.60
C LEU A 11 7.17 -0.69 -4.14
N GLN A 12 7.26 -0.51 -5.45
CA GLN A 12 6.91 0.77 -6.07
C GLN A 12 5.41 1.06 -5.90
N ILE A 13 4.57 0.02 -6.02
CA ILE A 13 3.14 0.16 -5.79
C ILE A 13 2.89 0.45 -4.30
N ALA A 14 3.62 -0.20 -3.40
CA ALA A 14 3.52 0.07 -1.97
C ALA A 14 3.85 1.53 -1.66
N ASP A 15 4.90 2.08 -2.27
CA ASP A 15 5.26 3.50 -2.11
C ASP A 15 4.13 4.40 -2.56
N ARG A 16 3.49 4.09 -3.68
CA ARG A 16 2.36 4.85 -4.19
C ARG A 16 1.19 4.86 -3.20
N ILE A 17 0.85 3.68 -2.67
CA ILE A 17 -0.24 3.57 -1.71
C ILE A 17 0.09 4.35 -0.43
N MET A 18 1.33 4.27 0.05
CA MET A 18 1.76 5.03 1.21
C MET A 18 1.67 6.53 0.97
N ASP A 19 2.05 7.00 -0.23
CA ASP A 19 1.88 8.41 -0.59
C ASP A 19 0.41 8.80 -0.56
N GLU A 20 -0.47 7.95 -1.10
CA GLU A 20 -1.90 8.21 -1.10
C GLU A 20 -2.46 8.31 0.31
N ILE A 21 -1.97 7.47 1.22
CA ILE A 21 -2.36 7.54 2.64
C ILE A 21 -1.88 8.85 3.26
N LEU A 22 -0.63 9.25 3.01
CA LEU A 22 -0.09 10.50 3.55
C LEU A 22 -0.80 11.72 2.99
N GLN A 23 -1.31 11.63 1.76
CA GLN A 23 -2.05 12.72 1.11
C GLN A 23 -3.54 12.68 1.40
N HIS A 24 -3.98 11.79 2.29
CA HIS A 24 -5.38 11.64 2.68
C HIS A 24 -6.32 11.25 1.53
N VAL A 25 -5.80 10.57 0.50
CA VAL A 25 -6.63 9.92 -0.51
C VAL A 25 -7.46 8.82 0.16
N TYR A 26 -6.84 8.13 1.12
CA TYR A 26 -7.51 7.18 2.01
C TYR A 26 -7.38 7.69 3.44
N GLU A 27 -8.49 7.73 4.15
CA GLU A 27 -8.50 8.14 5.55
C GLU A 27 -8.11 6.97 6.47
N GLU A 28 -7.67 7.29 7.67
CA GLU A 28 -7.39 6.30 8.70
C GLU A 28 -8.63 5.46 8.96
N GLU A 29 -8.47 4.14 9.00
CA GLU A 29 -9.56 3.17 9.09
C GLU A 29 -10.52 3.18 7.91
N GLY A 30 -10.19 3.93 6.85
CA GLY A 30 -10.96 3.93 5.62
C GLY A 30 -10.61 2.73 4.75
N ARG A 31 -11.56 2.31 3.93
CA ARG A 31 -11.37 1.20 3.01
C ARG A 31 -10.56 1.65 1.80
N ILE A 32 -9.55 0.86 1.45
CA ILE A 32 -8.81 1.07 0.21
C ILE A 32 -9.37 0.17 -0.89
N LEU A 33 -8.95 0.41 -2.13
CA LEU A 33 -9.40 -0.40 -3.26
C LEU A 33 -9.04 -1.87 -3.04
N SER A 34 -9.88 -2.76 -3.58
CA SER A 34 -9.55 -4.18 -3.58
C SER A 34 -8.31 -4.44 -4.43
N VAL A 35 -7.71 -5.62 -4.26
CA VAL A 35 -6.56 -6.04 -5.07
C VAL A 35 -6.87 -5.91 -6.57
N ARG A 36 -8.03 -6.39 -7.00
CA ARG A 36 -8.40 -6.35 -8.43
C ARG A 36 -8.64 -4.93 -8.91
N GLU A 37 -9.30 -4.11 -8.10
CA GLU A 37 -9.53 -2.72 -8.45
C GLU A 37 -8.22 -1.98 -8.62
N TYR A 38 -7.30 -2.16 -7.67
CA TYR A 38 -6.01 -1.47 -7.71
C TYR A 38 -5.15 -1.97 -8.87
N ALA A 39 -5.17 -3.27 -9.14
CA ALA A 39 -4.47 -3.84 -10.30
C ALA A 39 -4.93 -3.21 -11.60
N GLY A 40 -6.24 -2.93 -11.73
CA GLY A 40 -6.78 -2.24 -12.90
C GLY A 40 -6.29 -0.80 -12.99
N VAL A 41 -6.20 -0.11 -11.86
CA VAL A 41 -5.74 1.29 -11.82
C VAL A 41 -4.28 1.42 -12.26
N VAL A 42 -3.42 0.55 -11.77
CA VAL A 42 -1.98 0.62 -12.08
C VAL A 42 -1.58 -0.27 -13.24
N GLU A 43 -2.52 -1.01 -13.80
CA GLU A 43 -2.30 -1.85 -14.98
C GLU A 43 -1.22 -2.89 -14.79
N VAL A 44 -1.29 -3.64 -13.68
CA VAL A 44 -0.38 -4.73 -13.37
C VAL A 44 -1.16 -6.00 -13.06
N ASN A 45 -0.46 -7.12 -13.02
CA ASN A 45 -1.06 -8.40 -12.63
C ASN A 45 -1.55 -8.33 -11.18
N ALA A 46 -2.74 -8.88 -10.92
CA ALA A 46 -3.31 -8.89 -9.58
C ALA A 46 -2.39 -9.53 -8.55
N ASN A 47 -1.63 -10.56 -8.94
CA ASN A 47 -0.69 -11.21 -8.02
C ASN A 47 0.39 -10.24 -7.51
N THR A 48 0.80 -9.28 -8.34
CA THR A 48 1.74 -8.25 -7.92
C THR A 48 1.12 -7.36 -6.84
N VAL A 49 -0.15 -7.02 -6.99
CA VAL A 49 -0.87 -6.21 -6.00
C VAL A 49 -1.08 -7.00 -4.70
N VAL A 50 -1.38 -8.30 -4.79
CA VAL A 50 -1.46 -9.17 -3.62
C VAL A 50 -0.16 -9.07 -2.82
N ARG A 51 0.97 -9.18 -3.51
CA ARG A 51 2.28 -9.09 -2.86
C ARG A 51 2.49 -7.72 -2.20
N THR A 52 2.03 -6.66 -2.84
CA THR A 52 2.08 -5.30 -2.28
C THR A 52 1.26 -5.21 -1.00
N TYR A 53 0.03 -5.71 -1.02
CA TYR A 53 -0.86 -5.64 0.13
C TYR A 53 -0.33 -6.49 1.28
N ASP A 54 0.24 -7.67 1.00
CA ASP A 54 0.88 -8.48 2.02
C ASP A 54 2.04 -7.73 2.68
N TYR A 55 2.86 -7.06 1.89
CA TYR A 55 3.95 -6.24 2.41
C TYR A 55 3.42 -5.14 3.35
N LEU A 56 2.40 -4.40 2.90
CA LEU A 56 1.83 -3.31 3.70
C LEU A 56 1.17 -3.83 4.99
N GLN A 57 0.54 -4.99 4.95
CA GLN A 57 0.01 -5.63 6.15
C GLN A 57 1.13 -6.00 7.13
N ASN A 58 2.22 -6.56 6.62
CA ASN A 58 3.35 -6.94 7.45
C ASN A 58 4.00 -5.73 8.13
N GLN A 59 3.92 -4.56 7.49
CA GLN A 59 4.40 -3.32 8.08
C GLN A 59 3.38 -2.65 9.00
N GLY A 60 2.20 -3.24 9.11
CA GLY A 60 1.14 -2.68 9.96
C GLY A 60 0.47 -1.45 9.40
N ILE A 61 0.62 -1.17 8.11
CA ILE A 61 0.08 0.04 7.46
C ILE A 61 -1.36 -0.16 7.04
N ILE A 62 -1.72 -1.37 6.61
CA ILE A 62 -3.10 -1.73 6.29
C ILE A 62 -3.46 -3.02 7.02
N TYR A 63 -4.74 -3.30 7.11
CA TYR A 63 -5.22 -4.55 7.69
C TYR A 63 -6.42 -5.05 6.89
N ASN A 64 -6.62 -6.36 6.94
CA ASN A 64 -7.72 -7.01 6.26
C ASN A 64 -8.86 -7.25 7.24
N LYS A 65 -10.07 -6.85 6.86
CA LYS A 65 -11.29 -7.27 7.55
C LYS A 65 -11.96 -8.33 6.71
N ARG A 66 -12.01 -9.53 7.23
CA ARG A 66 -12.56 -10.67 6.50
C ARG A 66 -13.96 -10.37 5.98
N GLY A 67 -14.15 -10.54 4.67
CA GLY A 67 -15.41 -10.28 4.00
C GLY A 67 -15.69 -8.82 3.70
N LEU A 68 -14.88 -7.89 4.20
CA LEU A 68 -15.10 -6.45 4.01
C LEU A 68 -14.01 -5.77 3.18
N GLY A 69 -12.81 -6.33 3.15
CA GLY A 69 -11.69 -5.80 2.37
C GLY A 69 -10.54 -5.29 3.19
N TYR A 70 -9.73 -4.42 2.59
CA TYR A 70 -8.53 -3.87 3.21
C TYR A 70 -8.79 -2.44 3.67
N PHE A 71 -8.23 -2.09 4.80
CA PHE A 71 -8.44 -0.80 5.46
C PHE A 71 -7.12 -0.21 5.92
N VAL A 72 -7.04 1.11 5.99
CA VAL A 72 -5.87 1.81 6.52
C VAL A 72 -5.84 1.63 8.03
N SER A 73 -4.69 1.19 8.56
CA SER A 73 -4.53 0.96 10.00
C SER A 73 -4.53 2.27 10.78
N PRO A 74 -5.03 2.25 12.04
CA PRO A 74 -4.83 3.40 12.92
C PRO A 74 -3.34 3.69 13.06
N GLY A 75 -2.95 4.95 12.95
CA GLY A 75 -1.55 5.36 13.05
C GLY A 75 -0.70 5.03 11.82
N ALA A 76 -1.34 4.73 10.68
CA ALA A 76 -0.62 4.38 9.46
C ALA A 76 0.39 5.44 9.04
N ALA A 77 0.03 6.72 9.12
CA ALA A 77 0.93 7.80 8.71
C ALA A 77 2.25 7.77 9.50
N GLN A 78 2.17 7.59 10.82
CA GLN A 78 3.35 7.49 11.67
C GLN A 78 4.19 6.27 11.33
N LYS A 79 3.54 5.14 11.02
CA LYS A 79 4.23 3.91 10.63
C LYS A 79 4.95 4.08 9.29
N ILE A 80 4.34 4.78 8.35
CA ILE A 80 4.95 5.07 7.05
C ILE A 80 6.19 5.94 7.23
N VAL A 81 6.09 7.00 8.01
CA VAL A 81 7.21 7.89 8.27
C VAL A 81 8.36 7.13 8.93
N ALA A 82 8.06 6.29 9.93
CA ALA A 82 9.07 5.48 10.61
C ALA A 82 9.74 4.50 9.64
N LEU A 83 8.96 3.83 8.81
CA LEU A 83 9.48 2.88 7.81
C LEU A 83 10.43 3.57 6.84
N ARG A 84 10.05 4.74 6.34
CA ARG A 84 10.87 5.50 5.39
C ARG A 84 12.16 6.01 6.01
N LYS A 85 12.14 6.35 7.29
CA LYS A 85 13.35 6.73 8.01
C LYS A 85 14.32 5.56 8.15
N GLU A 86 13.80 4.36 8.38
CA GLU A 86 14.63 3.16 8.49
C GLU A 86 15.28 2.79 7.16
N THR A 87 14.58 2.99 6.06
CA THR A 87 15.07 2.61 4.74
C THR A 87 15.86 3.72 4.05
N PHE A 88 15.81 4.92 4.60
CA PHE A 88 16.50 6.08 4.06
C PHE A 88 17.83 6.27 4.78
N LEU A 89 18.87 5.66 4.24
CA LEU A 89 20.22 5.76 4.81
C LEU A 89 21.22 6.21 3.77
#